data_8857f1b5a972ffdedde470143a3ab1b2
#
_entry.id   8857f1b5a972ffdedde470143a3ab1b2
#
_cell.length_a   1.000
_cell.length_b   1.000
_cell.length_c   1.000
_cell.angle_alpha   90.00
_cell.angle_beta   90.00
_cell.angle_gamma   90.00
#
_symmetry.space_group_name_H-M   'P 1'
#
loop_
_entity.id
_entity.type
_entity.pdbx_description
1 polymer ?
#
loop_
_entity_poly.entity_id
_entity_poly.type
_entity_poly.pdbx_seq_one_letter_code
_entity_poly.pdbx_strand_id
1 'polypeptide(L)'
;VLEGEGDMAALARLIDKARAAGERFFVPENAAEFGPCVTDPEKIICIGLNYRKHAAETGNPVPTLPILFNKFNSALNHHGGTIAVSKEPAEKFDYEAELVIVIGREARNVSEEEAPNYIFGYATGNDFTARDLQSRTSQWMIGKSGDGWAPLGPWLVTADQVDGDNLKIELKVNGETRQSSNTSDMVFGCKKLVSYISKHMTLKPGDIIFTGTPEGVISGMPKDKQVWLKAGDKVTTSIEKLGELYFQLT
;
A
#
# COMPACT_ATOMS: atom_id res chain seq x y z
N VAL A 1 17.10 0.57 -9.71
CA VAL A 1 17.60 -0.18 -8.54
C VAL A 1 16.86 -1.50 -8.40
N LEU A 2 15.53 -1.53 -8.57
CA LEU A 2 14.73 -2.77 -8.46
C LEU A 2 14.88 -3.69 -9.66
N GLU A 3 15.03 -3.16 -10.87
CA GLU A 3 15.04 -3.92 -12.13
C GLU A 3 16.43 -4.30 -12.63
N GLY A 4 17.46 -3.87 -11.97
CA GLY A 4 18.83 -4.08 -12.43
C GLY A 4 19.76 -4.53 -11.31
N GLU A 5 20.99 -4.80 -11.67
CA GLU A 5 22.10 -4.98 -10.77
C GLU A 5 22.46 -3.69 -10.01
N GLY A 6 21.41 -2.93 -9.57
CA GLY A 6 21.55 -1.64 -8.89
C GLY A 6 22.31 -1.80 -7.60
N ASP A 7 23.57 -1.43 -7.64
CA ASP A 7 24.47 -1.43 -6.49
C ASP A 7 24.08 -0.27 -5.55
N MET A 8 23.41 -0.59 -4.43
CA MET A 8 23.08 0.37 -3.38
C MET A 8 24.32 1.11 -2.86
N ALA A 9 25.48 0.45 -2.87
CA ALA A 9 26.73 1.09 -2.51
C ALA A 9 27.16 2.12 -3.58
N ALA A 10 26.87 1.88 -4.86
CA ALA A 10 27.11 2.88 -5.91
C ALA A 10 26.21 4.11 -5.74
N LEU A 11 24.94 3.89 -5.39
CA LEU A 11 24.00 4.98 -5.08
C LEU A 11 24.47 5.81 -3.88
N ALA A 12 24.90 5.16 -2.79
CA ALA A 12 25.44 5.84 -1.61
C ALA A 12 26.67 6.70 -1.99
N ARG A 13 27.62 6.14 -2.76
CA ARG A 13 28.79 6.90 -3.25
C ARG A 13 28.39 8.10 -4.13
N LEU A 14 27.34 7.98 -4.94
CA LEU A 14 26.82 9.09 -5.74
C LEU A 14 26.23 10.20 -4.87
N ILE A 15 25.46 9.83 -3.85
CA ILE A 15 24.88 10.77 -2.88
C ILE A 15 26.00 11.52 -2.14
N ASP A 16 27.03 10.83 -1.69
CA ASP A 16 28.18 11.45 -1.01
C ASP A 16 28.94 12.44 -1.94
N LYS A 17 29.12 12.07 -3.19
CA LYS A 17 29.69 13.00 -4.20
C LYS A 17 28.79 14.22 -4.43
N ALA A 18 27.47 14.04 -4.50
CA ALA A 18 26.54 15.13 -4.67
C ALA A 18 26.58 16.08 -3.46
N ARG A 19 26.60 15.56 -2.24
CA ARG A 19 26.74 16.35 -1.00
C ARG A 19 28.04 17.16 -1.00
N ALA A 20 29.16 16.56 -1.36
CA ALA A 20 30.45 17.22 -1.45
C ALA A 20 30.49 18.30 -2.54
N ALA A 21 29.70 18.18 -3.61
CA ALA A 21 29.64 19.13 -4.71
C ALA A 21 28.66 20.29 -4.50
N GLY A 22 27.87 20.27 -3.40
CA GLY A 22 27.02 21.36 -2.91
C GLY A 22 25.54 21.18 -3.19
N GLU A 23 24.75 22.08 -2.59
CA GLU A 23 23.27 22.00 -2.49
C GLU A 23 22.55 22.00 -3.85
N ARG A 24 23.17 22.46 -4.92
CA ARG A 24 22.58 22.52 -6.28
C ARG A 24 22.09 21.16 -6.82
N PHE A 25 22.51 20.05 -6.20
CA PHE A 25 22.11 18.71 -6.57
C PHE A 25 20.93 18.17 -5.75
N PHE A 26 20.39 18.98 -4.84
CA PHE A 26 19.28 18.61 -3.96
C PHE A 26 18.10 19.53 -4.21
N VAL A 27 16.94 18.93 -4.27
CA VAL A 27 15.66 19.65 -4.34
C VAL A 27 14.98 19.52 -2.98
N PRO A 28 14.51 20.63 -2.37
CA PRO A 28 13.71 20.56 -1.16
C PRO A 28 12.46 19.67 -1.38
N GLU A 29 12.10 18.89 -0.39
CA GLU A 29 10.96 17.95 -0.48
C GLU A 29 9.67 18.64 -0.93
N ASN A 30 9.38 19.81 -0.38
CA ASN A 30 8.19 20.61 -0.70
C ASN A 30 8.18 21.21 -2.11
N ALA A 31 9.29 21.11 -2.86
CA ALA A 31 9.42 21.52 -4.26
C ALA A 31 9.54 20.31 -5.21
N ALA A 32 9.52 19.08 -4.68
CA ALA A 32 9.60 17.87 -5.48
C ALA A 32 8.21 17.47 -5.97
N GLU A 33 8.10 17.07 -7.23
CA GLU A 33 6.94 16.37 -7.77
C GLU A 33 7.17 14.87 -7.60
N PHE A 34 6.20 14.18 -7.02
CA PHE A 34 6.29 12.75 -6.75
C PHE A 34 5.58 11.96 -7.85
N GLY A 35 6.20 10.86 -8.26
CA GLY A 35 5.54 9.75 -8.93
C GLY A 35 5.33 8.58 -7.96
N PRO A 36 4.68 7.48 -8.38
CA PRO A 36 4.65 6.25 -7.59
C PRO A 36 6.08 5.80 -7.29
N CYS A 37 6.37 5.39 -6.05
CA CYS A 37 7.72 4.96 -5.68
C CYS A 37 8.11 3.60 -6.33
N VAL A 38 7.14 2.87 -6.88
CA VAL A 38 7.30 1.76 -7.83
C VAL A 38 6.42 2.06 -9.04
N THR A 39 7.02 2.14 -10.23
CA THR A 39 6.37 2.73 -11.41
C THR A 39 5.71 1.71 -12.34
N ASP A 40 6.21 0.49 -12.41
CA ASP A 40 5.73 -0.53 -13.35
C ASP A 40 5.85 -1.94 -12.76
N PRO A 41 5.10 -2.27 -11.69
CA PRO A 41 5.06 -3.62 -11.17
C PRO A 41 4.39 -4.56 -12.18
N GLU A 42 4.93 -5.76 -12.37
CA GLU A 42 4.23 -6.78 -13.17
C GLU A 42 2.94 -7.22 -12.47
N LYS A 43 2.97 -7.26 -11.12
CA LYS A 43 1.82 -7.64 -10.30
C LYS A 43 1.59 -6.64 -9.16
N ILE A 44 0.34 -6.24 -9.01
CA ILE A 44 -0.18 -5.57 -7.83
C ILE A 44 -1.11 -6.57 -7.14
N ILE A 45 -0.61 -7.21 -6.10
CA ILE A 45 -1.34 -8.22 -5.32
C ILE A 45 -1.85 -7.57 -4.05
N CYS A 46 -3.10 -7.87 -3.69
CA CYS A 46 -3.74 -7.33 -2.48
C CYS A 46 -4.27 -8.46 -1.61
N ILE A 47 -4.30 -8.23 -0.29
CA ILE A 47 -4.71 -9.22 0.71
C ILE A 47 -5.98 -8.75 1.42
N GLY A 48 -7.07 -9.50 1.27
CA GLY A 48 -8.33 -9.21 1.94
C GLY A 48 -8.36 -9.71 3.39
N LEU A 49 -9.02 -8.96 4.28
CA LEU A 49 -9.31 -9.33 5.67
C LEU A 49 -8.07 -9.75 6.50
N ASN A 50 -6.94 -9.08 6.29
CA ASN A 50 -5.68 -9.48 6.91
C ASN A 50 -5.40 -8.83 8.28
N TYR A 51 -6.36 -8.16 8.90
CA TYR A 51 -6.25 -7.66 10.27
C TYR A 51 -7.37 -8.26 11.13
N ARG A 52 -7.03 -8.73 12.33
CA ARG A 52 -7.98 -9.42 13.23
C ARG A 52 -9.13 -8.53 13.62
N LYS A 53 -8.83 -7.26 13.96
CA LYS A 53 -9.86 -6.29 14.35
C LYS A 53 -10.72 -5.87 13.15
N HIS A 54 -10.14 -5.75 11.95
CA HIS A 54 -10.91 -5.48 10.74
C HIS A 54 -11.87 -6.62 10.38
N ALA A 55 -11.44 -7.88 10.49
CA ALA A 55 -12.33 -9.03 10.33
C ALA A 55 -13.50 -8.98 11.32
N ALA A 56 -13.21 -8.63 12.59
CA ALA A 56 -14.23 -8.52 13.64
C ALA A 56 -15.23 -7.39 13.39
N GLU A 57 -14.77 -6.16 13.00
CA GLU A 57 -15.66 -5.01 12.75
C GLU A 57 -16.61 -5.25 11.57
N THR A 58 -16.15 -5.99 10.55
CA THR A 58 -16.95 -6.34 9.37
C THR A 58 -17.80 -7.60 9.55
N GLY A 59 -17.73 -8.23 10.73
CA GLY A 59 -18.49 -9.44 11.03
C GLY A 59 -18.03 -10.68 10.29
N ASN A 60 -16.82 -10.66 9.74
CA ASN A 60 -16.24 -11.78 9.01
C ASN A 60 -15.41 -12.68 9.96
N PRO A 61 -15.36 -13.99 9.72
CA PRO A 61 -14.41 -14.86 10.39
C PRO A 61 -12.99 -14.51 9.99
N VAL A 62 -12.04 -14.67 10.91
CA VAL A 62 -10.60 -14.51 10.60
C VAL A 62 -10.22 -15.57 9.56
N PRO A 63 -9.65 -15.18 8.40
CA PRO A 63 -9.28 -16.12 7.36
C PRO A 63 -8.21 -17.11 7.82
N THR A 64 -8.31 -18.37 7.39
CA THR A 64 -7.30 -19.41 7.63
C THR A 64 -6.19 -19.45 6.58
N LEU A 65 -6.43 -18.82 5.42
CA LEU A 65 -5.47 -18.65 4.32
C LEU A 65 -5.60 -17.22 3.77
N PRO A 66 -4.52 -16.64 3.23
CA PRO A 66 -4.57 -15.32 2.60
C PRO A 66 -5.59 -15.27 1.46
N ILE A 67 -6.48 -14.28 1.49
CA ILE A 67 -7.44 -14.01 0.42
C ILE A 67 -6.75 -13.06 -0.54
N LEU A 68 -6.47 -13.54 -1.77
CA LEU A 68 -5.75 -12.76 -2.78
C LEU A 68 -6.72 -12.13 -3.78
N PHE A 69 -6.48 -10.87 -4.11
CA PHE A 69 -7.05 -10.17 -5.24
C PHE A 69 -6.00 -9.25 -5.86
N ASN A 70 -6.33 -8.54 -6.91
CA ASN A 70 -5.37 -7.70 -7.62
C ASN A 70 -5.94 -6.32 -7.97
N LYS A 71 -5.03 -5.39 -8.21
CA LYS A 71 -5.25 -4.13 -8.92
C LYS A 71 -4.44 -4.14 -10.21
N PHE A 72 -4.78 -3.27 -11.17
CA PHE A 72 -4.00 -3.07 -12.39
C PHE A 72 -3.07 -1.87 -12.27
N ASN A 73 -2.06 -1.79 -13.15
CA ASN A 73 -1.08 -0.70 -13.14
C ASN A 73 -1.73 0.68 -13.35
N SER A 74 -2.86 0.76 -14.08
CA SER A 74 -3.64 2.00 -14.19
C SER A 74 -4.17 2.53 -12.85
N ALA A 75 -4.27 1.67 -11.83
CA ALA A 75 -4.66 2.09 -10.50
C ALA A 75 -3.54 2.78 -9.71
N LEU A 76 -2.27 2.69 -10.14
CA LEU A 76 -1.17 3.36 -9.44
C LEU A 76 -1.37 4.86 -9.39
N ASN A 77 -1.06 5.43 -8.23
CA ASN A 77 -1.08 6.85 -7.97
C ASN A 77 0.08 7.19 -7.02
N HIS A 78 0.24 8.43 -6.66
CA HIS A 78 1.41 8.92 -5.94
C HIS A 78 1.04 9.86 -4.79
N HIS A 79 2.02 10.20 -3.98
CA HIS A 79 1.93 11.25 -2.97
C HIS A 79 1.60 12.59 -3.63
N GLY A 80 0.56 13.27 -3.15
CA GLY A 80 0.05 14.50 -3.75
C GLY A 80 -0.87 14.31 -4.96
N GLY A 81 -1.14 13.06 -5.35
CA GLY A 81 -2.02 12.75 -6.48
C GLY A 81 -3.50 13.02 -6.21
N THR A 82 -4.31 12.86 -7.25
CA THR A 82 -5.77 13.03 -7.17
C THR A 82 -6.51 11.77 -7.62
N ILE A 83 -7.73 11.57 -7.11
CA ILE A 83 -8.67 10.52 -7.55
C ILE A 83 -9.99 11.22 -7.95
N ALA A 84 -10.39 11.03 -9.20
CA ALA A 84 -11.55 11.70 -9.79
C ALA A 84 -12.87 10.96 -9.49
N VAL A 85 -13.32 10.95 -8.25
CA VAL A 85 -14.52 10.21 -7.80
C VAL A 85 -15.81 10.70 -8.46
N SER A 86 -15.89 11.97 -8.86
CA SER A 86 -17.08 12.56 -9.51
C SER A 86 -17.35 11.99 -10.92
N LYS A 87 -16.40 11.26 -11.50
CA LYS A 87 -16.52 10.65 -12.82
C LYS A 87 -16.82 9.16 -12.77
N GLU A 88 -16.78 8.56 -11.58
CA GLU A 88 -16.94 7.13 -11.42
C GLU A 88 -18.41 6.72 -11.26
N PRO A 89 -18.82 5.55 -11.78
CA PRO A 89 -20.18 5.03 -11.64
C PRO A 89 -20.39 4.38 -10.25
N ALA A 90 -19.96 5.06 -9.17
CA ALA A 90 -19.99 4.59 -7.79
C ALA A 90 -20.31 5.73 -6.83
N GLU A 91 -20.80 5.39 -5.65
CA GLU A 91 -21.20 6.36 -4.62
C GLU A 91 -20.60 6.06 -3.23
N LYS A 92 -20.04 4.85 -3.03
CA LYS A 92 -19.57 4.39 -1.71
C LYS A 92 -18.05 4.25 -1.69
N PHE A 93 -17.37 5.39 -1.83
CA PHE A 93 -15.90 5.42 -1.79
C PHE A 93 -15.38 5.33 -0.36
N ASP A 94 -14.40 4.47 -0.15
CA ASP A 94 -13.80 4.14 1.13
C ASP A 94 -12.27 4.13 1.01
N TYR A 95 -11.61 4.36 2.12
CA TYR A 95 -10.15 4.34 2.27
C TYR A 95 -9.70 3.03 2.94
N GLU A 96 -8.50 2.61 2.64
CA GLU A 96 -7.82 1.48 3.29
C GLU A 96 -6.32 1.78 3.42
N ALA A 97 -5.87 2.18 4.62
CA ALA A 97 -4.44 2.33 4.92
C ALA A 97 -3.76 0.97 4.88
N GLU A 98 -2.67 0.84 4.12
CA GLU A 98 -1.98 -0.44 3.97
C GLU A 98 -0.46 -0.30 3.97
N LEU A 99 0.21 -1.23 4.65
CA LEU A 99 1.62 -1.51 4.39
C LEU A 99 1.74 -2.17 3.01
N VAL A 100 2.70 -1.74 2.22
CA VAL A 100 2.99 -2.35 0.92
C VAL A 100 4.38 -2.96 0.95
N ILE A 101 4.48 -4.27 0.64
CA ILE A 101 5.75 -4.98 0.46
C ILE A 101 6.18 -4.80 -0.99
N VAL A 102 7.47 -4.50 -1.20
CA VAL A 102 8.08 -4.43 -2.53
C VAL A 102 9.07 -5.59 -2.68
N ILE A 103 8.90 -6.40 -3.71
CA ILE A 103 9.77 -7.55 -3.99
C ILE A 103 11.08 -7.09 -4.61
N GLY A 104 12.20 -7.62 -4.14
CA GLY A 104 13.56 -7.27 -4.59
C GLY A 104 14.27 -8.34 -5.39
N ARG A 105 13.81 -9.58 -5.32
CA ARG A 105 14.40 -10.73 -6.04
C ARG A 105 13.30 -11.66 -6.52
N GLU A 106 13.55 -12.37 -7.62
CA GLU A 106 12.61 -13.37 -8.10
C GLU A 106 12.38 -14.46 -7.02
N ALA A 107 11.11 -14.66 -6.63
CA ALA A 107 10.70 -15.57 -5.59
C ALA A 107 9.72 -16.62 -6.12
N ARG A 108 10.12 -17.89 -6.03
CA ARG A 108 9.30 -19.05 -6.40
C ARG A 108 9.49 -20.18 -5.39
N ASN A 109 8.40 -20.65 -4.77
CA ASN A 109 8.43 -21.70 -3.73
C ASN A 109 9.33 -21.37 -2.53
N VAL A 110 9.34 -20.13 -2.09
CA VAL A 110 10.18 -19.64 -0.98
C VAL A 110 9.58 -20.05 0.35
N SER A 111 10.39 -20.51 1.31
CA SER A 111 9.97 -20.77 2.70
C SER A 111 9.73 -19.46 3.46
N GLU A 112 9.03 -19.52 4.61
CA GLU A 112 8.83 -18.33 5.45
C GLU A 112 10.14 -17.82 6.05
N GLU A 113 11.10 -18.71 6.32
CA GLU A 113 12.42 -18.35 6.85
C GLU A 113 13.27 -17.60 5.81
N GLU A 114 13.14 -17.97 4.53
CA GLU A 114 13.88 -17.35 3.42
C GLU A 114 13.21 -16.07 2.90
N ALA A 115 11.90 -15.92 3.10
CA ALA A 115 11.09 -14.82 2.55
C ALA A 115 11.68 -13.41 2.77
N PRO A 116 12.29 -13.07 3.93
CA PRO A 116 12.91 -11.76 4.14
C PRO A 116 13.98 -11.41 3.11
N ASN A 117 14.68 -12.40 2.56
CA ASN A 117 15.76 -12.19 1.57
C ASN A 117 15.22 -11.75 0.19
N TYR A 118 13.92 -11.83 -0.01
CA TYR A 118 13.23 -11.49 -1.26
C TYR A 118 12.47 -10.16 -1.17
N ILE A 119 12.36 -9.59 0.03
CA ILE A 119 11.73 -8.28 0.26
C ILE A 119 12.80 -7.20 0.06
N PHE A 120 12.58 -6.29 -0.90
CA PHE A 120 13.44 -5.11 -1.06
C PHE A 120 13.18 -4.08 0.04
N GLY A 121 11.90 -3.86 0.35
CA GLY A 121 11.50 -2.84 1.31
C GLY A 121 10.00 -2.68 1.39
N TYR A 122 9.60 -1.56 1.99
CA TYR A 122 8.22 -1.26 2.31
C TYR A 122 7.86 0.17 1.92
N ALA A 123 6.60 0.38 1.59
CA ALA A 123 6.03 1.70 1.33
C ALA A 123 4.67 1.85 2.02
N THR A 124 4.23 3.10 2.18
CA THR A 124 2.86 3.41 2.59
C THR A 124 1.95 3.36 1.37
N GLY A 125 0.80 2.69 1.48
CA GLY A 125 -0.19 2.60 0.42
C GLY A 125 -1.61 2.86 0.90
N ASN A 126 -2.52 3.00 -0.07
CA ASN A 126 -3.96 3.05 0.17
C ASN A 126 -4.68 2.20 -0.88
N ASP A 127 -5.42 1.18 -0.44
CA ASP A 127 -6.27 0.37 -1.33
C ASP A 127 -7.65 1.03 -1.46
N PHE A 128 -7.70 2.19 -2.15
CA PHE A 128 -8.93 2.95 -2.36
C PHE A 128 -9.99 2.08 -3.03
N THR A 129 -11.21 2.13 -2.49
CA THR A 129 -12.26 1.15 -2.79
C THR A 129 -13.61 1.83 -3.05
N ALA A 130 -14.35 1.37 -4.07
CA ALA A 130 -15.77 1.63 -4.22
C ALA A 130 -16.57 0.42 -3.74
N ARG A 131 -17.17 0.50 -2.56
CA ARG A 131 -17.83 -0.64 -1.89
C ARG A 131 -19.06 -1.16 -2.61
N ASP A 132 -19.81 -0.27 -3.26
CA ASP A 132 -20.97 -0.64 -4.07
C ASP A 132 -20.58 -1.36 -5.37
N LEU A 133 -19.40 -1.10 -5.92
CA LEU A 133 -18.84 -1.88 -7.02
C LEU A 133 -18.21 -3.18 -6.52
N GLN A 134 -17.46 -3.14 -5.42
CA GLN A 134 -16.82 -4.32 -4.83
C GLN A 134 -17.81 -5.43 -4.51
N SER A 135 -18.99 -5.09 -3.98
CA SER A 135 -20.02 -6.05 -3.57
C SER A 135 -20.98 -6.47 -4.69
N ARG A 136 -20.81 -5.93 -5.91
CA ARG A 136 -21.75 -6.16 -7.03
C ARG A 136 -21.68 -7.58 -7.57
N THR A 137 -20.51 -8.21 -7.47
CA THR A 137 -20.26 -9.60 -7.90
C THR A 137 -19.41 -10.32 -6.85
N SER A 138 -19.12 -11.60 -7.05
CA SER A 138 -18.19 -12.36 -6.18
C SER A 138 -16.72 -11.91 -6.33
N GLN A 139 -16.38 -11.16 -7.39
CA GLN A 139 -15.03 -10.66 -7.66
C GLN A 139 -14.95 -9.17 -7.34
N TRP A 140 -13.96 -8.77 -6.54
CA TRP A 140 -13.81 -7.40 -6.04
C TRP A 140 -13.21 -6.42 -7.04
N MET A 141 -12.62 -6.91 -8.12
CA MET A 141 -11.78 -6.18 -9.05
C MET A 141 -12.33 -4.82 -9.49
N ILE A 142 -13.62 -4.75 -9.90
CA ILE A 142 -14.22 -3.49 -10.38
C ILE A 142 -14.37 -2.44 -9.28
N GLY A 143 -14.42 -2.85 -8.01
CA GLY A 143 -14.44 -1.95 -6.86
C GLY A 143 -13.06 -1.57 -6.35
N LYS A 144 -11.99 -2.13 -6.92
CA LYS A 144 -10.62 -2.00 -6.46
C LYS A 144 -9.66 -1.39 -7.49
N SER A 145 -9.97 -1.47 -8.80
CA SER A 145 -9.02 -1.17 -9.89
C SER A 145 -9.41 0.05 -10.72
N GLY A 146 -10.14 1.03 -10.17
CA GLY A 146 -10.31 2.32 -10.83
C GLY A 146 -8.99 3.04 -11.02
N ASP A 147 -8.93 3.96 -11.99
CA ASP A 147 -7.71 4.69 -12.33
C ASP A 147 -7.24 5.56 -11.15
N GLY A 148 -5.99 5.37 -10.75
CA GLY A 148 -5.40 6.08 -9.62
C GLY A 148 -5.83 5.59 -8.21
N TRP A 149 -6.53 4.45 -8.09
CA TRP A 149 -7.06 3.93 -6.82
C TRP A 149 -6.04 3.12 -5.98
N ALA A 150 -4.75 3.20 -6.31
CA ALA A 150 -3.65 2.64 -5.54
C ALA A 150 -2.56 3.69 -5.26
N PRO A 151 -2.84 4.75 -4.49
CA PRO A 151 -1.81 5.67 -4.03
C PRO A 151 -0.69 4.93 -3.30
N LEU A 152 0.57 5.23 -3.64
CA LEU A 152 1.76 4.55 -3.15
C LEU A 152 2.92 5.53 -2.93
N GLY A 153 3.58 5.49 -1.80
CA GLY A 153 4.72 6.33 -1.46
C GLY A 153 4.52 7.10 -0.14
N PRO A 154 5.20 8.26 0.06
CA PRO A 154 6.15 8.91 -0.84
C PRO A 154 7.48 8.15 -1.01
N TRP A 155 7.85 7.33 0.00
CA TRP A 155 9.14 6.67 0.09
C TRP A 155 9.02 5.16 -0.09
N LEU A 156 10.07 4.57 -0.63
CA LEU A 156 10.38 3.15 -0.55
C LEU A 156 11.55 2.99 0.42
N VAL A 157 11.29 2.41 1.58
CA VAL A 157 12.28 2.20 2.65
C VAL A 157 12.75 0.77 2.62
N THR A 158 14.06 0.55 2.58
CA THR A 158 14.65 -0.80 2.49
C THR A 158 14.37 -1.65 3.74
N ALA A 159 14.23 -2.95 3.56
CA ALA A 159 13.79 -3.87 4.61
C ALA A 159 14.74 -3.98 5.82
N ASP A 160 16.01 -3.59 5.66
CA ASP A 160 17.00 -3.54 6.74
C ASP A 160 16.77 -2.36 7.72
N GLN A 161 15.94 -1.37 7.34
CA GLN A 161 15.69 -0.18 8.15
C GLN A 161 14.45 -0.31 9.05
N VAL A 162 13.53 -1.24 8.74
CA VAL A 162 12.25 -1.36 9.42
C VAL A 162 11.80 -2.81 9.56
N ASP A 163 11.08 -3.11 10.63
CA ASP A 163 10.34 -4.37 10.78
C ASP A 163 8.91 -4.18 10.29
N GLY A 164 8.58 -4.68 9.09
CA GLY A 164 7.26 -4.53 8.49
C GLY A 164 6.12 -5.14 9.31
N ASP A 165 6.43 -6.08 10.21
CA ASP A 165 5.43 -6.73 11.05
C ASP A 165 5.16 -5.99 12.39
N ASN A 166 5.82 -4.83 12.64
CA ASN A 166 5.59 -4.05 13.86
C ASN A 166 5.76 -2.54 13.62
N LEU A 167 4.86 -1.94 12.87
CA LEU A 167 4.83 -0.51 12.57
C LEU A 167 3.47 0.09 12.95
N LYS A 168 3.45 1.28 13.52
CA LYS A 168 2.20 2.05 13.68
C LYS A 168 1.68 2.43 12.30
N ILE A 169 0.35 2.29 12.11
CA ILE A 169 -0.36 2.66 10.90
C ILE A 169 -1.56 3.53 11.25
N GLU A 170 -1.68 4.69 10.63
CA GLU A 170 -2.76 5.65 10.87
C GLU A 170 -3.29 6.20 9.54
N LEU A 171 -4.59 6.50 9.52
CA LEU A 171 -5.20 7.22 8.40
C LEU A 171 -6.11 8.33 8.93
N LYS A 172 -6.04 9.49 8.25
CA LYS A 172 -6.87 10.65 8.50
C LYS A 172 -7.66 11.03 7.26
N VAL A 173 -8.90 11.47 7.46
CA VAL A 173 -9.71 12.14 6.44
C VAL A 173 -9.96 13.57 6.91
N ASN A 174 -9.56 14.56 6.12
CA ASN A 174 -9.65 15.98 6.44
C ASN A 174 -9.05 16.35 7.83
N GLY A 175 -7.98 15.65 8.21
CA GLY A 175 -7.30 15.83 9.49
C GLY A 175 -7.90 15.03 10.67
N GLU A 176 -9.05 14.38 10.51
CA GLU A 176 -9.66 13.53 11.53
C GLU A 176 -9.18 12.08 11.40
N THR A 177 -8.66 11.51 12.49
CA THR A 177 -8.19 10.11 12.53
C THR A 177 -9.37 9.16 12.34
N ARG A 178 -9.24 8.26 11.36
CA ARG A 178 -10.21 7.22 11.02
C ARG A 178 -9.70 5.82 11.29
N GLN A 179 -8.44 5.55 10.98
CA GLN A 179 -7.78 4.28 11.31
C GLN A 179 -6.57 4.56 12.18
N SER A 180 -6.35 3.75 13.21
CA SER A 180 -5.18 3.81 14.08
C SER A 180 -4.91 2.42 14.65
N SER A 181 -3.83 1.77 14.21
CA SER A 181 -3.51 0.40 14.54
C SER A 181 -2.00 0.14 14.48
N ASN A 182 -1.62 -1.13 14.44
CA ASN A 182 -0.24 -1.58 14.25
C ASN A 182 -0.22 -2.80 13.32
N THR A 183 0.78 -2.92 12.46
CA THR A 183 0.94 -4.06 11.53
C THR A 183 1.08 -5.40 12.26
N SER A 184 1.41 -5.42 13.54
CA SER A 184 1.41 -6.65 14.36
C SER A 184 0.02 -7.26 14.57
N ASP A 185 -1.07 -6.53 14.23
CA ASP A 185 -2.44 -7.09 14.22
C ASP A 185 -2.75 -7.90 12.94
N MET A 186 -1.84 -7.90 11.95
CA MET A 186 -2.00 -8.73 10.76
C MET A 186 -2.17 -10.20 11.12
N VAL A 187 -3.11 -10.87 10.43
CA VAL A 187 -3.34 -12.32 10.54
C VAL A 187 -2.17 -13.08 9.93
N PHE A 188 -1.74 -12.63 8.76
CA PHE A 188 -0.60 -13.16 8.02
C PHE A 188 0.45 -12.06 7.87
N GLY A 189 1.59 -12.20 8.55
CA GLY A 189 2.70 -11.26 8.48
C GLY A 189 3.44 -11.31 7.13
N CYS A 190 4.35 -10.38 6.92
CA CYS A 190 5.07 -10.19 5.65
C CYS A 190 5.74 -11.46 5.13
N LYS A 191 6.42 -12.21 6.00
CA LYS A 191 7.10 -13.48 5.65
C LYS A 191 6.10 -14.52 5.12
N LYS A 192 4.98 -14.67 5.81
CA LYS A 192 3.90 -15.60 5.45
C LYS A 192 3.31 -15.25 4.10
N LEU A 193 3.05 -13.97 3.84
CA LEU A 193 2.47 -13.50 2.57
C LEU A 193 3.40 -13.80 1.40
N VAL A 194 4.69 -13.42 1.49
CA VAL A 194 5.67 -13.68 0.41
C VAL A 194 5.82 -15.18 0.17
N SER A 195 5.98 -15.98 1.23
CA SER A 195 6.07 -17.44 1.12
C SER A 195 4.82 -18.03 0.46
N TYR A 196 3.61 -17.66 0.95
CA TYR A 196 2.36 -18.19 0.43
C TYR A 196 2.17 -17.86 -1.05
N ILE A 197 2.32 -16.59 -1.43
CA ILE A 197 2.12 -16.15 -2.81
C ILE A 197 3.13 -16.81 -3.75
N SER A 198 4.40 -16.90 -3.34
CA SER A 198 5.47 -17.52 -4.15
C SER A 198 5.24 -19.00 -4.46
N LYS A 199 4.43 -19.71 -3.67
CA LYS A 199 4.03 -21.10 -3.95
C LYS A 199 3.07 -21.22 -5.13
N HIS A 200 2.29 -20.17 -5.38
CA HIS A 200 1.26 -20.18 -6.42
C HIS A 200 1.71 -19.48 -7.71
N MET A 201 2.49 -18.41 -7.59
CA MET A 201 3.00 -17.66 -8.73
C MET A 201 4.42 -17.14 -8.47
N THR A 202 5.20 -16.95 -9.53
CA THR A 202 6.53 -16.32 -9.42
C THR A 202 6.34 -14.82 -9.13
N LEU A 203 6.95 -14.34 -8.05
CA LEU A 203 7.09 -12.92 -7.77
C LEU A 203 8.37 -12.42 -8.42
N LYS A 204 8.34 -11.25 -9.04
CA LYS A 204 9.48 -10.62 -9.69
C LYS A 204 9.93 -9.35 -8.95
N PRO A 205 11.19 -8.92 -9.12
CA PRO A 205 11.61 -7.61 -8.61
C PRO A 205 10.66 -6.51 -9.10
N GLY A 206 10.22 -5.64 -8.19
CA GLY A 206 9.24 -4.60 -8.47
C GLY A 206 7.77 -5.01 -8.31
N ASP A 207 7.43 -6.30 -8.18
CA ASP A 207 6.08 -6.69 -7.76
C ASP A 207 5.76 -6.11 -6.38
N ILE A 208 4.52 -5.69 -6.18
CA ILE A 208 4.06 -5.11 -4.92
C ILE A 208 2.89 -5.90 -4.32
N ILE A 209 2.88 -5.94 -2.97
CA ILE A 209 1.85 -6.64 -2.20
C ILE A 209 1.26 -5.65 -1.19
N PHE A 210 0.01 -5.26 -1.40
CA PHE A 210 -0.82 -4.56 -0.41
C PHE A 210 -1.24 -5.57 0.65
N THR A 211 -0.86 -5.34 1.91
CA THR A 211 -0.93 -6.37 2.96
C THR A 211 -2.26 -6.44 3.70
N GLY A 212 -3.23 -5.64 3.31
CA GLY A 212 -4.51 -5.51 3.99
C GLY A 212 -4.57 -4.30 4.93
N THR A 213 -5.79 -3.89 5.24
CA THR A 213 -6.08 -2.69 6.04
C THR A 213 -6.53 -3.05 7.46
N PRO A 214 -6.21 -2.21 8.47
CA PRO A 214 -6.75 -2.35 9.82
C PRO A 214 -8.22 -1.90 9.92
N GLU A 215 -8.78 -2.00 11.11
CA GLU A 215 -10.10 -1.50 11.48
C GLU A 215 -10.26 0.01 11.26
N GLY A 216 -11.52 0.49 11.17
CA GLY A 216 -11.89 1.90 11.03
C GLY A 216 -12.25 2.31 9.61
N VAL A 217 -12.42 1.37 8.68
CA VAL A 217 -12.96 1.66 7.34
C VAL A 217 -14.43 2.09 7.43
N ILE A 218 -14.90 2.90 6.47
CA ILE A 218 -16.29 3.40 6.49
C ILE A 218 -17.28 2.24 6.41
N SER A 219 -16.98 1.24 5.59
CA SER A 219 -17.86 0.05 5.43
C SER A 219 -18.02 -0.78 6.71
N GLY A 220 -17.05 -0.73 7.63
CA GLY A 220 -17.10 -1.39 8.94
C GLY A 220 -17.93 -0.64 10.00
N MET A 221 -18.25 0.63 9.74
CA MET A 221 -19.04 1.44 10.67
C MET A 221 -20.53 1.06 10.66
N PRO A 222 -21.28 1.33 11.75
CA PRO A 222 -22.75 1.26 11.73
C PRO A 222 -23.33 2.06 10.58
N LYS A 223 -24.38 1.56 9.93
CA LYS A 223 -24.96 2.15 8.70
C LYS A 223 -25.33 3.64 8.81
N ASP A 224 -25.80 4.07 9.98
CA ASP A 224 -26.14 5.44 10.30
C ASP A 224 -24.93 6.37 10.49
N LYS A 225 -23.72 5.79 10.61
CA LYS A 225 -22.44 6.53 10.75
C LYS A 225 -21.57 6.47 9.50
N GLN A 226 -22.00 5.76 8.45
CA GLN A 226 -21.26 5.64 7.20
C GLN A 226 -21.35 6.94 6.41
N VAL A 227 -20.31 7.75 6.45
CA VAL A 227 -20.14 8.96 5.62
C VAL A 227 -19.08 8.67 4.57
N TRP A 228 -19.53 8.37 3.35
CA TRP A 228 -18.66 8.00 2.24
C TRP A 228 -17.81 9.18 1.78
N LEU A 229 -16.61 8.87 1.28
CA LEU A 229 -15.71 9.86 0.71
C LEU A 229 -16.32 10.52 -0.53
N LYS A 230 -16.01 11.80 -0.76
CA LYS A 230 -16.51 12.61 -1.85
C LYS A 230 -15.47 13.58 -2.38
N ALA A 231 -15.73 14.19 -3.52
CA ALA A 231 -14.90 15.27 -4.06
C ALA A 231 -14.63 16.35 -3.02
N GLY A 232 -13.41 16.83 -2.94
CA GLY A 232 -12.91 17.78 -1.96
C GLY A 232 -12.28 17.15 -0.72
N ASP A 233 -12.53 15.86 -0.42
CA ASP A 233 -11.91 15.20 0.72
C ASP A 233 -10.42 14.95 0.49
N LYS A 234 -9.63 15.10 1.56
CA LYS A 234 -8.21 14.80 1.62
C LYS A 234 -7.97 13.59 2.52
N VAL A 235 -7.33 12.57 1.99
CA VAL A 235 -6.93 11.37 2.72
C VAL A 235 -5.44 11.39 2.95
N THR A 236 -5.04 11.13 4.19
CA THR A 236 -3.63 11.06 4.60
C THR A 236 -3.39 9.74 5.32
N THR A 237 -2.50 8.91 4.80
CA THR A 237 -2.07 7.64 5.40
C THR A 237 -0.64 7.80 5.90
N SER A 238 -0.36 7.41 7.14
CA SER A 238 1.00 7.40 7.68
C SER A 238 1.36 6.04 8.26
N ILE A 239 2.57 5.58 7.95
CA ILE A 239 3.16 4.39 8.56
C ILE A 239 4.50 4.79 9.17
N GLU A 240 4.73 4.31 10.39
CA GLU A 240 5.94 4.60 11.15
C GLU A 240 7.18 4.34 10.30
N LYS A 241 8.09 5.33 10.22
CA LYS A 241 9.33 5.32 9.42
C LYS A 241 9.16 5.27 7.90
N LEU A 242 7.94 5.13 7.34
CA LEU A 242 7.70 5.08 5.91
C LEU A 242 7.17 6.41 5.34
N GLY A 243 6.94 7.40 6.18
CA GLY A 243 6.45 8.71 5.78
C GLY A 243 4.92 8.80 5.71
N GLU A 244 4.46 9.93 5.20
CA GLU A 244 3.06 10.29 5.08
C GLU A 244 2.67 10.38 3.60
N LEU A 245 1.72 9.57 3.20
CA LEU A 245 1.11 9.55 1.87
C LEU A 245 -0.20 10.32 1.94
N TYR A 246 -0.37 11.37 1.12
CA TYR A 246 -1.67 11.99 0.98
C TYR A 246 -2.12 12.05 -0.49
N PHE A 247 -3.43 12.07 -0.68
CA PHE A 247 -4.08 12.32 -1.97
C PHE A 247 -5.40 13.05 -1.76
N GLN A 248 -5.93 13.66 -2.82
CA GLN A 248 -7.17 14.43 -2.79
C GLN A 248 -8.19 13.88 -3.78
N LEU A 249 -9.47 13.92 -3.37
CA LEU A 249 -10.59 13.50 -4.23
C LEU A 249 -11.12 14.69 -5.02
N THR A 250 -11.42 14.48 -6.32
CA THR A 250 -11.91 15.50 -7.25
C THR A 250 -13.15 15.04 -8.01
#